data_fc1b29f6ee45f86ede3507077bdd2efc
#
_entry.id   fc1b29f6ee45f86ede3507077bdd2efc
#
_cell.length_a   1.000
_cell.length_b   1.000
_cell.length_c   1.000
_cell.angle_alpha   90.00
_cell.angle_beta   90.00
_cell.angle_gamma   90.00
#
_symmetry.space_group_name_H-M   'P 1'
#
loop_
_entity.id
_entity.type
_entity.pdbx_description
1 polymer ?
#
loop_
_entity_poly.entity_id
_entity_poly.type
_entity_poly.pdbx_seq_one_letter_code
_entity_poly.pdbx_strand_id
1 'polypeptide(L)'
;MLLTLCLLLRCVFPAPDSPGIYSGRERQLDVKTPRFDAEVVIDGDLSDSTWAHAALLTGFSQYAPNDGVSAVDSTQVLVWYSANAIYFGIRAYELHGQPTATLADRDQIFGDDNVQILLGTFHDGKKALMFAVNPLGVQGDGALIEGGNISASGFIGGAIIGREQPDLSPDYVFQSRGRVTPWGYEVEVRIPFKSLRYQPKQPQDWSLNVVRQVKHSGFEDTWFPARRASATFIGQSGNLIGLSGMHRGLVVDINPEATGKATGAPTASGYSYDTGNPQIGGNVRWGVSDNLNLNGTIKPDFSQVESDAGQLGFDPRQALFFS
;
A
#
# COMPACT_ATOMS: atom_id res chain seq x y z
N MET A 1 45.58 -50.85 -16.68
CA MET A 1 44.80 -50.53 -15.44
C MET A 1 44.76 -48.99 -15.27
N LEU A 2 43.77 -48.36 -15.90
CA LEU A 2 43.60 -46.91 -15.87
C LEU A 2 42.65 -46.56 -14.73
N LEU A 3 43.13 -45.85 -13.72
CA LEU A 3 42.31 -45.31 -12.63
C LEU A 3 41.70 -43.96 -13.10
N THR A 4 40.40 -43.94 -13.35
CA THR A 4 39.67 -42.71 -13.66
C THR A 4 39.32 -41.99 -12.35
N LEU A 5 40.00 -40.87 -12.08
CA LEU A 5 39.75 -40.00 -10.93
C LEU A 5 38.54 -39.11 -11.23
N CYS A 6 37.39 -39.46 -10.69
CA CYS A 6 36.16 -38.63 -10.77
C CYS A 6 36.26 -37.48 -9.78
N LEU A 7 36.57 -36.28 -10.27
CA LEU A 7 36.57 -35.03 -9.48
C LEU A 7 35.11 -34.56 -9.30
N LEU A 8 34.51 -34.85 -8.14
CA LEU A 8 33.21 -34.28 -7.75
C LEU A 8 33.37 -32.81 -7.44
N LEU A 9 33.03 -31.98 -8.41
CA LEU A 9 32.89 -30.52 -8.21
C LEU A 9 31.67 -30.27 -7.32
N ARG A 10 31.87 -30.08 -6.01
CA ARG A 10 30.84 -29.62 -5.12
C ARG A 10 30.57 -28.13 -5.46
N CYS A 11 29.46 -27.85 -6.12
CA CYS A 11 28.91 -26.49 -6.16
C CYS A 11 28.58 -26.07 -4.73
N VAL A 12 29.46 -25.29 -4.13
CA VAL A 12 29.15 -24.57 -2.87
C VAL A 12 28.20 -23.44 -3.25
N PHE A 13 26.91 -23.71 -3.12
CA PHE A 13 25.94 -22.62 -3.09
C PHE A 13 26.22 -21.82 -1.81
N PRO A 14 26.41 -20.49 -1.87
CA PRO A 14 26.49 -19.70 -0.66
C PRO A 14 25.21 -19.94 0.14
N ALA A 15 25.37 -20.24 1.43
CA ALA A 15 24.24 -20.31 2.33
C ALA A 15 23.48 -18.96 2.25
N PRO A 16 22.14 -18.96 2.24
CA PRO A 16 21.38 -17.72 2.27
C PRO A 16 21.83 -16.93 3.51
N ASP A 17 22.21 -15.69 3.29
CA ASP A 17 22.53 -14.77 4.40
C ASP A 17 21.37 -14.82 5.40
N SER A 18 21.69 -14.93 6.68
CA SER A 18 20.66 -14.87 7.73
C SER A 18 19.85 -13.59 7.55
N PRO A 19 18.51 -13.63 7.68
CA PRO A 19 17.67 -12.46 7.47
C PRO A 19 18.12 -11.31 8.39
N GLY A 20 18.35 -10.14 7.81
CA GLY A 20 18.77 -8.98 8.57
C GLY A 20 17.64 -8.47 9.48
N ILE A 21 18.00 -8.02 10.69
CA ILE A 21 17.10 -7.31 11.59
C ILE A 21 17.49 -5.83 11.55
N TYR A 22 16.52 -4.96 11.31
CA TYR A 22 16.72 -3.53 11.13
C TYR A 22 15.85 -2.75 12.13
N SER A 23 16.50 -2.12 13.09
CA SER A 23 15.82 -1.31 14.11
C SER A 23 15.76 0.15 13.66
N GLY A 24 14.55 0.68 13.47
CA GLY A 24 14.35 2.09 13.13
C GLY A 24 14.91 3.02 14.18
N ARG A 25 14.71 2.70 15.45
CA ARG A 25 15.24 3.50 16.59
C ARG A 25 16.76 3.54 16.64
N GLU A 26 17.42 2.47 16.24
CA GLU A 26 18.88 2.40 16.14
C GLU A 26 19.41 2.98 14.83
N ARG A 27 18.49 3.54 13.99
CA ARG A 27 18.80 4.11 12.67
C ARG A 27 19.45 3.12 11.71
N GLN A 28 19.07 1.84 11.81
CA GLN A 28 19.44 0.81 10.83
C GLN A 28 18.44 0.88 9.66
N LEU A 29 18.60 1.89 8.83
CA LEU A 29 17.57 2.31 7.87
C LEU A 29 17.81 1.81 6.45
N ASP A 30 18.98 1.24 6.16
CA ASP A 30 19.32 0.68 4.87
C ASP A 30 19.07 -0.82 4.89
N VAL A 31 17.89 -1.21 4.43
CA VAL A 31 17.41 -2.60 4.44
C VAL A 31 17.86 -3.32 3.19
N LYS A 32 18.75 -4.29 3.36
CA LYS A 32 19.09 -5.23 2.31
C LYS A 32 17.97 -6.26 2.20
N THR A 33 17.05 -6.03 1.26
CA THR A 33 15.85 -6.85 1.12
C THR A 33 16.18 -8.18 0.45
N PRO A 34 15.88 -9.32 1.08
CA PRO A 34 16.11 -10.63 0.49
C PRO A 34 15.27 -10.84 -0.77
N ARG A 35 15.89 -11.44 -1.80
CA ARG A 35 15.20 -11.86 -3.02
C ARG A 35 15.17 -13.37 -3.12
N PHE A 36 14.00 -13.92 -3.27
CA PHE A 36 13.82 -15.33 -3.60
C PHE A 36 12.51 -15.53 -4.36
N ASP A 37 12.49 -16.52 -5.25
CA ASP A 37 11.33 -16.83 -6.06
C ASP A 37 10.50 -17.91 -5.33
N ALA A 38 9.60 -17.48 -4.45
CA ALA A 38 8.63 -18.30 -3.76
C ALA A 38 7.23 -17.80 -4.06
N GLU A 39 6.27 -18.70 -4.11
CA GLU A 39 4.87 -18.38 -4.13
C GLU A 39 4.32 -18.51 -2.70
N VAL A 40 3.76 -17.43 -2.17
CA VAL A 40 3.08 -17.38 -0.87
C VAL A 40 1.61 -17.12 -1.14
N VAL A 41 0.76 -17.87 -0.48
CA VAL A 41 -0.68 -17.62 -0.48
C VAL A 41 -0.94 -16.48 0.49
N ILE A 42 -1.57 -15.41 0.03
CA ILE A 42 -1.93 -14.27 0.87
C ILE A 42 -3.21 -14.61 1.61
N ASP A 43 -3.11 -15.18 2.80
CA ASP A 43 -4.23 -15.65 3.62
C ASP A 43 -4.33 -14.97 5.01
N GLY A 44 -3.32 -14.17 5.37
CA GLY A 44 -3.24 -13.43 6.63
C GLY A 44 -2.53 -14.20 7.75
N ASP A 45 -1.85 -15.30 7.41
CA ASP A 45 -1.08 -16.11 8.36
C ASP A 45 0.42 -16.07 8.06
N LEU A 46 1.20 -15.44 8.93
CA LEU A 46 2.64 -15.31 8.79
C LEU A 46 3.41 -16.56 9.30
N SER A 47 2.77 -17.70 9.36
CA SER A 47 3.40 -18.98 9.75
C SER A 47 4.14 -19.68 8.60
N ASP A 48 3.92 -19.26 7.36
CA ASP A 48 4.64 -19.79 6.20
C ASP A 48 6.15 -19.66 6.37
N SER A 49 6.88 -20.74 6.07
CA SER A 49 8.34 -20.82 6.23
C SER A 49 9.09 -19.76 5.42
N THR A 50 8.48 -19.23 4.37
CA THR A 50 9.04 -18.16 3.54
C THR A 50 9.30 -16.90 4.36
N TRP A 51 8.41 -16.57 5.29
CA TRP A 51 8.55 -15.38 6.15
C TRP A 51 9.76 -15.47 7.10
N ALA A 52 10.24 -16.66 7.41
CA ALA A 52 11.43 -16.85 8.24
C ALA A 52 12.73 -16.36 7.56
N HIS A 53 12.70 -16.17 6.24
CA HIS A 53 13.83 -15.67 5.46
C HIS A 53 13.71 -14.18 5.09
N ALA A 54 12.63 -13.52 5.47
CA ALA A 54 12.40 -12.11 5.20
C ALA A 54 13.28 -11.21 6.09
N ALA A 55 13.63 -10.02 5.61
CA ALA A 55 14.23 -8.99 6.45
C ALA A 55 13.19 -8.51 7.47
N LEU A 56 13.60 -8.33 8.73
CA LEU A 56 12.72 -7.95 9.84
C LEU A 56 12.96 -6.48 10.23
N LEU A 57 11.93 -5.67 10.10
CA LEU A 57 11.91 -4.28 10.56
C LEU A 57 11.26 -4.20 11.95
N THR A 58 11.96 -3.55 12.88
CA THR A 58 11.54 -3.40 14.28
C THR A 58 11.85 -2.00 14.78
N GLY A 59 11.62 -1.74 16.07
CA GLY A 59 12.05 -0.49 16.70
C GLY A 59 11.26 0.71 16.19
N PHE A 60 9.95 0.60 16.11
CA PHE A 60 9.06 1.71 15.78
C PHE A 60 9.14 2.80 16.84
N SER A 61 8.98 4.04 16.40
CA SER A 61 8.91 5.23 17.22
C SER A 61 7.57 5.92 17.03
N GLN A 62 7.05 6.48 18.09
CA GLN A 62 5.86 7.32 18.00
C GLN A 62 6.18 8.58 17.18
N TYR A 63 5.29 8.93 16.27
CA TYR A 63 5.30 10.16 15.50
C TYR A 63 4.31 11.17 16.08
N ALA A 64 3.11 10.71 16.46
CA ALA A 64 2.10 11.52 17.10
C ALA A 64 1.52 10.77 18.32
N PRO A 65 1.20 11.46 19.43
CA PRO A 65 1.32 12.90 19.68
C PRO A 65 2.75 13.38 19.98
N ASN A 66 3.66 12.51 20.38
CA ASN A 66 5.02 12.87 20.80
C ASN A 66 6.06 12.18 19.92
N ASP A 67 6.71 12.92 19.04
CA ASP A 67 7.72 12.33 18.16
C ASP A 67 9.01 11.93 18.91
N GLY A 68 9.60 10.82 18.48
CA GLY A 68 10.90 10.34 18.92
C GLY A 68 10.92 9.56 20.23
N VAL A 69 9.77 9.27 20.83
CA VAL A 69 9.67 8.28 21.91
C VAL A 69 9.43 6.88 21.33
N SER A 70 9.61 5.82 22.13
CA SER A 70 9.27 4.47 21.68
C SER A 70 7.79 4.34 21.41
N ALA A 71 7.43 3.58 20.39
CA ALA A 71 6.07 3.07 20.25
C ALA A 71 5.68 2.29 21.52
N VAL A 72 4.41 2.45 21.94
CA VAL A 72 3.90 1.79 23.14
C VAL A 72 3.66 0.31 22.86
N ASP A 73 3.05 0.00 21.73
CA ASP A 73 2.81 -1.35 21.27
C ASP A 73 3.79 -1.71 20.15
N SER A 74 4.33 -2.91 20.20
CA SER A 74 5.36 -3.35 19.26
C SER A 74 4.75 -3.60 17.87
N THR A 75 5.52 -3.24 16.84
CA THR A 75 5.23 -3.59 15.46
C THR A 75 6.45 -4.26 14.84
N GLN A 76 6.22 -5.34 14.11
CA GLN A 76 7.21 -6.05 13.32
C GLN A 76 6.75 -6.08 11.87
N VAL A 77 7.67 -5.79 10.94
CA VAL A 77 7.38 -5.88 9.51
C VAL A 77 8.44 -6.75 8.85
N LEU A 78 7.99 -7.79 8.23
CA LEU A 78 8.78 -8.72 7.42
C LEU A 78 8.74 -8.23 5.97
N VAL A 79 9.87 -8.14 5.29
CA VAL A 79 9.94 -7.70 3.89
C VAL A 79 10.87 -8.58 3.07
N TRP A 80 10.41 -8.96 1.90
CA TRP A 80 11.18 -9.66 0.87
C TRP A 80 10.58 -9.40 -0.51
N TYR A 81 11.27 -9.77 -1.59
CA TYR A 81 10.72 -9.64 -2.93
C TYR A 81 11.08 -10.83 -3.84
N SER A 82 10.25 -11.04 -4.86
CA SER A 82 10.48 -11.97 -5.95
C SER A 82 10.81 -11.21 -7.25
N ALA A 83 10.89 -11.92 -8.36
CA ALA A 83 11.00 -11.26 -9.66
C ALA A 83 9.79 -10.36 -9.99
N ASN A 84 8.60 -10.65 -9.46
CA ASN A 84 7.34 -10.04 -9.91
C ASN A 84 6.61 -9.20 -8.87
N ALA A 85 7.00 -9.27 -7.60
CA ALA A 85 6.30 -8.58 -6.52
C ALA A 85 7.21 -8.35 -5.30
N ILE A 86 6.85 -7.35 -4.50
CA ILE A 86 7.36 -7.17 -3.15
C ILE A 86 6.28 -7.58 -2.14
N TYR A 87 6.72 -8.17 -1.03
CA TYR A 87 5.86 -8.76 -0.01
C TYR A 87 6.14 -8.14 1.35
N PHE A 88 5.09 -7.85 2.09
CA PHE A 88 5.15 -7.37 3.46
C PHE A 88 4.29 -8.25 4.36
N GLY A 89 4.87 -8.75 5.43
CA GLY A 89 4.17 -9.42 6.52
C GLY A 89 4.23 -8.56 7.78
N ILE A 90 3.09 -8.24 8.36
CA ILE A 90 2.99 -7.29 9.46
C ILE A 90 2.45 -8.01 10.69
N ARG A 91 3.15 -7.90 11.83
CA ARG A 91 2.67 -8.27 13.16
C ARG A 91 2.52 -7.00 13.98
N ALA A 92 1.31 -6.62 14.25
CA ALA A 92 0.97 -5.47 15.08
C ALA A 92 0.45 -5.96 16.44
N TYR A 93 1.28 -5.84 17.46
CA TYR A 93 0.91 -6.21 18.81
C TYR A 93 -0.01 -5.13 19.40
N GLU A 94 -1.00 -5.54 20.17
CA GLU A 94 -2.00 -4.68 20.78
C GLU A 94 -2.20 -5.14 22.23
N LEU A 95 -1.25 -4.77 23.09
CA LEU A 95 -1.23 -5.22 24.48
C LEU A 95 -2.10 -4.36 25.40
N HIS A 96 -2.47 -3.15 24.97
CA HIS A 96 -3.16 -2.15 25.77
C HIS A 96 -4.59 -1.87 25.28
N GLY A 97 -5.07 -2.61 24.28
CA GLY A 97 -6.38 -2.44 23.69
C GLY A 97 -6.84 -3.64 22.89
N GLN A 98 -7.81 -3.41 22.04
CA GLN A 98 -8.27 -4.37 21.04
C GLN A 98 -8.22 -3.70 19.68
N PRO A 99 -7.80 -4.41 18.62
CA PRO A 99 -7.79 -3.86 17.28
C PRO A 99 -9.20 -3.43 16.85
N THR A 100 -9.32 -2.19 16.39
CA THR A 100 -10.54 -1.68 15.76
C THR A 100 -10.49 -1.98 14.28
N ALA A 101 -11.44 -2.76 13.76
CA ALA A 101 -11.47 -3.13 12.37
C ALA A 101 -12.89 -3.32 11.87
N THR A 102 -13.18 -2.77 10.70
CA THR A 102 -14.45 -2.89 9.99
C THR A 102 -14.26 -3.50 8.61
N LEU A 103 -15.25 -4.23 8.13
CA LEU A 103 -15.34 -4.64 6.74
C LEU A 103 -15.92 -3.45 5.95
N ALA A 104 -15.09 -2.45 5.72
CA ALA A 104 -15.43 -1.26 4.97
C ALA A 104 -15.17 -1.47 3.46
N ASP A 105 -15.67 -0.54 2.65
CA ASP A 105 -15.23 -0.42 1.27
C ASP A 105 -13.77 0.04 1.21
N ARG A 106 -13.13 -0.15 0.06
CA ARG A 106 -11.77 0.36 -0.19
C ARG A 106 -11.70 1.85 0.15
N ASP A 107 -10.57 2.29 0.69
CA ASP A 107 -10.28 3.66 1.12
C ASP A 107 -11.11 4.20 2.29
N GLN A 108 -12.01 3.40 2.86
CA GLN A 108 -12.79 3.75 4.05
C GLN A 108 -12.21 3.18 5.36
N ILE A 109 -10.94 2.79 5.35
CA ILE A 109 -10.28 2.10 6.49
C ILE A 109 -9.58 3.04 7.47
N PHE A 110 -9.45 4.33 7.15
CA PHE A 110 -8.69 5.27 7.98
C PHE A 110 -9.38 5.62 9.31
N GLY A 111 -10.61 5.18 9.49
CA GLY A 111 -11.32 5.15 10.77
C GLY A 111 -10.89 4.01 11.70
N ASP A 112 -10.25 2.97 11.20
CA ASP A 112 -9.79 1.75 11.89
C ASP A 112 -8.31 1.84 12.30
N ASP A 113 -7.86 0.86 13.10
CA ASP A 113 -6.44 0.51 13.16
C ASP A 113 -5.97 0.20 11.75
N ASN A 114 -4.82 0.72 11.36
CA ASN A 114 -4.28 0.44 10.04
C ASN A 114 -2.75 0.54 10.00
N VAL A 115 -2.16 -0.14 9.04
CA VAL A 115 -0.75 -0.01 8.70
C VAL A 115 -0.62 0.49 7.28
N GLN A 116 0.20 1.51 7.08
CA GLN A 116 0.46 2.15 5.79
C GLN A 116 1.91 1.89 5.39
N ILE A 117 2.10 1.26 4.25
CA ILE A 117 3.41 1.04 3.63
C ILE A 117 3.62 2.17 2.63
N LEU A 118 4.64 2.99 2.86
CA LEU A 118 5.00 4.13 2.01
C LEU A 118 6.24 3.78 1.20
N LEU A 119 6.10 3.65 -0.12
CA LEU A 119 7.16 3.29 -1.05
C LEU A 119 7.50 4.44 -1.99
N GLY A 120 8.71 4.99 -1.88
CA GLY A 120 9.25 5.98 -2.82
C GLY A 120 10.12 5.31 -3.88
N THR A 121 9.52 4.85 -4.97
CA THR A 121 10.18 4.07 -6.03
C THR A 121 11.14 4.85 -6.90
N PHE A 122 11.10 6.18 -6.84
CA PHE A 122 12.04 7.08 -7.53
C PHE A 122 13.15 7.61 -6.62
N HIS A 123 13.07 7.33 -5.33
CA HIS A 123 14.04 7.74 -4.30
C HIS A 123 14.37 9.25 -4.33
N ASP A 124 13.35 10.07 -4.60
CA ASP A 124 13.48 11.52 -4.72
C ASP A 124 13.11 12.28 -3.42
N GLY A 125 12.61 11.57 -2.41
CA GLY A 125 12.15 12.13 -1.14
C GLY A 125 10.94 13.05 -1.25
N LYS A 126 10.25 13.07 -2.40
CA LYS A 126 9.13 13.96 -2.68
C LYS A 126 7.79 13.27 -2.83
N LYS A 127 7.81 12.02 -3.29
CA LYS A 127 6.61 11.23 -3.51
C LYS A 127 6.78 9.81 -3.00
N ALA A 128 5.76 9.32 -2.29
CA ALA A 128 5.64 7.93 -1.91
C ALA A 128 4.27 7.38 -2.32
N LEU A 129 4.23 6.15 -2.82
CA LEU A 129 3.01 5.38 -3.02
C LEU A 129 2.60 4.83 -1.66
N MET A 130 1.33 4.94 -1.32
CA MET A 130 0.79 4.44 -0.07
C MET A 130 -0.05 3.19 -0.33
N PHE A 131 0.20 2.14 0.46
CA PHE A 131 -0.58 0.91 0.53
C PHE A 131 -0.99 0.71 1.99
N ALA A 132 -2.26 0.93 2.27
CA ALA A 132 -2.81 0.85 3.61
C ALA A 132 -3.68 -0.40 3.77
N VAL A 133 -3.65 -0.99 4.96
CA VAL A 133 -4.45 -2.17 5.29
C VAL A 133 -4.92 -2.09 6.73
N ASN A 134 -6.17 -2.48 6.97
CA ASN A 134 -6.70 -2.65 8.33
C ASN A 134 -6.47 -4.09 8.86
N PRO A 135 -6.78 -4.40 10.13
CA PRO A 135 -6.58 -5.74 10.70
C PRO A 135 -7.33 -6.88 9.99
N LEU A 136 -8.34 -6.58 9.19
CA LEU A 136 -9.08 -7.57 8.37
C LEU A 136 -8.54 -7.68 6.94
N GLY A 137 -7.49 -6.90 6.59
CA GLY A 137 -6.90 -6.86 5.27
C GLY A 137 -7.69 -6.05 4.25
N VAL A 138 -8.66 -5.22 4.69
CA VAL A 138 -9.32 -4.26 3.82
C VAL A 138 -8.31 -3.19 3.40
N GLN A 139 -8.36 -2.81 2.13
CA GLN A 139 -7.37 -2.00 1.46
C GLN A 139 -7.72 -0.51 1.48
N GLY A 140 -6.70 0.31 1.54
CA GLY A 140 -6.71 1.70 1.14
C GLY A 140 -5.41 2.02 0.43
N ASP A 141 -5.42 2.91 -0.53
CA ASP A 141 -4.22 3.28 -1.26
C ASP A 141 -4.25 4.74 -1.73
N GLY A 142 -3.13 5.18 -2.25
CA GLY A 142 -2.98 6.56 -2.67
C GLY A 142 -1.54 6.98 -2.87
N ALA A 143 -1.33 8.29 -2.89
CA ALA A 143 -0.02 8.88 -3.01
C ALA A 143 0.19 9.98 -1.98
N LEU A 144 1.33 9.95 -1.30
CA LEU A 144 1.79 11.04 -0.45
C LEU A 144 2.77 11.90 -1.26
N ILE A 145 2.56 13.22 -1.27
CA ILE A 145 3.38 14.18 -2.03
C ILE A 145 3.81 15.30 -1.09
N GLU A 146 5.12 15.50 -0.94
CA GLU A 146 5.67 16.61 -0.14
C GLU A 146 5.31 17.96 -0.74
N GLY A 147 4.87 18.89 0.11
CA GLY A 147 4.41 20.22 -0.34
C GLY A 147 3.05 20.20 -1.03
N GLY A 148 2.36 19.06 -0.98
CA GLY A 148 0.95 18.96 -1.36
C GLY A 148 0.05 19.76 -0.44
N ASN A 149 -1.25 19.78 -0.74
CA ASN A 149 -2.22 20.51 0.07
C ASN A 149 -2.23 19.96 1.50
N ILE A 150 -1.72 20.74 2.44
CA ILE A 150 -2.04 20.58 3.85
C ILE A 150 -3.51 21.01 3.97
N SER A 151 -4.42 20.11 3.69
CA SER A 151 -5.82 20.36 4.01
C SER A 151 -5.90 20.60 5.51
N ALA A 152 -6.32 21.78 5.90
CA ALA A 152 -6.55 22.17 7.29
C ALA A 152 -7.62 21.30 7.99
N SER A 153 -8.21 20.35 7.28
CA SER A 153 -9.18 19.36 7.77
C SER A 153 -8.55 18.02 8.19
N GLY A 154 -7.27 17.99 8.50
CA GLY A 154 -6.57 16.81 9.05
C GLY A 154 -7.08 16.36 10.43
N PHE A 155 -8.39 16.36 10.65
CA PHE A 155 -9.06 15.75 11.78
C PHE A 155 -9.51 14.33 11.41
N ILE A 156 -8.57 13.44 11.21
CA ILE A 156 -8.89 12.00 11.31
C ILE A 156 -8.73 11.63 12.77
N GLY A 157 -9.85 11.52 13.50
CA GLY A 157 -9.86 11.05 14.88
C GLY A 157 -9.33 11.99 15.96
N GLY A 158 -9.33 13.32 15.72
CA GLY A 158 -9.01 14.31 16.77
C GLY A 158 -7.51 14.59 17.00
N ALA A 159 -6.61 13.93 16.29
CA ALA A 159 -5.18 14.23 16.33
C ALA A 159 -4.82 15.15 15.16
N ILE A 160 -4.08 16.23 15.44
CA ILE A 160 -3.40 17.01 14.40
C ILE A 160 -2.24 16.13 13.91
N ILE A 161 -2.47 15.36 12.84
CA ILE A 161 -1.40 14.62 12.19
C ILE A 161 -0.52 15.65 11.51
N GLY A 162 0.73 15.77 11.99
CA GLY A 162 1.68 16.78 11.51
C GLY A 162 2.31 16.44 10.16
N ARG A 163 1.64 15.63 9.31
CA ARG A 163 2.09 15.29 7.96
C ARG A 163 0.98 15.54 6.94
N GLU A 164 1.37 15.63 5.69
CA GLU A 164 0.44 15.79 4.58
C GLU A 164 -0.53 14.61 4.49
N GLN A 165 -1.74 14.91 4.04
CA GLN A 165 -2.74 13.88 3.78
C GLN A 165 -2.44 13.22 2.43
N PRO A 166 -2.59 11.89 2.32
CA PRO A 166 -2.45 11.22 1.04
C PRO A 166 -3.58 11.63 0.09
N ASP A 167 -3.25 11.75 -1.18
CA ASP A 167 -4.21 11.77 -2.27
C ASP A 167 -4.69 10.35 -2.51
N LEU A 168 -5.97 10.06 -2.25
CA LEU A 168 -6.59 8.74 -2.40
C LEU A 168 -7.17 8.50 -3.79
N SER A 169 -7.02 9.46 -4.73
CA SER A 169 -7.52 9.29 -6.11
C SER A 169 -6.80 8.19 -6.92
N PRO A 170 -5.50 7.90 -6.72
CA PRO A 170 -4.84 6.84 -7.44
C PRO A 170 -5.17 5.45 -6.86
N ASP A 171 -5.68 4.55 -7.69
CA ASP A 171 -5.90 3.14 -7.36
C ASP A 171 -4.73 2.25 -7.79
N TYR A 172 -4.24 1.42 -6.88
CA TYR A 172 -3.20 0.43 -7.15
C TYR A 172 -3.71 -0.99 -6.92
N VAL A 173 -3.42 -1.89 -7.84
CA VAL A 173 -3.79 -3.30 -7.68
C VAL A 173 -2.76 -4.00 -6.80
N PHE A 174 -3.18 -4.44 -5.63
CA PHE A 174 -2.37 -5.26 -4.73
C PHE A 174 -3.26 -6.29 -4.00
N GLN A 175 -2.65 -7.23 -3.32
CA GLN A 175 -3.34 -8.27 -2.56
C GLN A 175 -3.05 -8.08 -1.08
N SER A 176 -4.06 -8.26 -0.25
CA SER A 176 -3.93 -8.24 1.20
C SER A 176 -4.90 -9.19 1.87
N ARG A 177 -4.51 -9.70 3.01
CA ARG A 177 -5.36 -10.43 3.96
C ARG A 177 -4.88 -10.12 5.35
N GLY A 178 -5.82 -10.06 6.29
CA GLY A 178 -5.53 -9.82 7.69
C GLY A 178 -6.28 -10.77 8.59
N ARG A 179 -5.73 -10.99 9.77
CA ARG A 179 -6.28 -11.84 10.80
C ARG A 179 -6.09 -11.21 12.18
N VAL A 180 -7.18 -11.00 12.89
CA VAL A 180 -7.15 -10.60 14.29
C VAL A 180 -6.73 -11.80 15.14
N THR A 181 -5.82 -11.57 16.08
CA THR A 181 -5.25 -12.56 16.98
C THR A 181 -5.50 -12.15 18.45
N PRO A 182 -5.30 -13.04 19.43
CA PRO A 182 -5.42 -12.68 20.84
C PRO A 182 -4.42 -11.62 21.32
N TRP A 183 -3.34 -11.37 20.57
CA TRP A 183 -2.27 -10.44 20.92
C TRP A 183 -2.22 -9.19 20.03
N GLY A 184 -3.16 -9.06 19.08
CA GLY A 184 -3.21 -7.97 18.11
C GLY A 184 -3.69 -8.44 16.76
N TYR A 185 -2.91 -8.26 15.70
CA TYR A 185 -3.26 -8.72 14.35
C TYR A 185 -2.05 -9.00 13.47
N GLU A 186 -2.26 -9.85 12.48
CA GLU A 186 -1.33 -10.11 11.38
C GLU A 186 -1.94 -9.68 10.05
N VAL A 187 -1.12 -9.15 9.16
CA VAL A 187 -1.53 -8.80 7.79
C VAL A 187 -0.44 -9.22 6.81
N GLU A 188 -0.85 -9.82 5.71
CA GLU A 188 -0.02 -10.06 4.55
C GLU A 188 -0.39 -9.12 3.42
N VAL A 189 0.62 -8.58 2.76
CA VAL A 189 0.49 -7.68 1.62
C VAL A 189 1.42 -8.12 0.50
N ARG A 190 0.90 -8.26 -0.71
CA ARG A 190 1.66 -8.52 -1.93
C ARG A 190 1.41 -7.40 -2.92
N ILE A 191 2.47 -6.67 -3.29
CA ILE A 191 2.41 -5.56 -4.23
C ILE A 191 3.12 -5.99 -5.52
N PRO A 192 2.40 -6.28 -6.61
CA PRO A 192 3.00 -6.64 -7.88
C PRO A 192 3.79 -5.46 -8.48
N PHE A 193 4.96 -5.72 -9.03
CA PHE A 193 5.75 -4.66 -9.68
C PHE A 193 5.04 -4.04 -10.90
N LYS A 194 4.11 -4.76 -11.52
CA LYS A 194 3.25 -4.19 -12.59
C LYS A 194 2.37 -3.04 -12.12
N SER A 195 2.03 -2.98 -10.83
CA SER A 195 1.25 -1.89 -10.23
C SER A 195 2.10 -0.66 -9.87
N LEU A 196 3.43 -0.80 -9.91
CA LEU A 196 4.37 0.25 -9.53
C LEU A 196 4.99 0.90 -10.75
N ARG A 197 5.29 2.20 -10.63
CA ARG A 197 6.16 2.91 -11.57
C ARG A 197 7.50 3.10 -10.89
N TYR A 198 8.57 2.65 -11.52
CA TYR A 198 9.94 2.78 -11.04
C TYR A 198 10.91 2.95 -12.20
N GLN A 199 12.14 3.33 -11.92
CA GLN A 199 13.16 3.51 -12.94
C GLN A 199 13.57 2.15 -13.54
N PRO A 200 13.92 2.08 -14.85
CA PRO A 200 14.40 0.83 -15.45
C PRO A 200 15.82 0.45 -14.99
N LYS A 201 16.53 1.36 -14.33
CA LYS A 201 17.88 1.14 -13.81
C LYS A 201 17.91 0.04 -12.75
N GLN A 202 18.90 -0.83 -12.81
CA GLN A 202 19.15 -1.85 -11.79
C GLN A 202 20.65 -1.92 -11.45
N PRO A 203 21.07 -2.12 -10.20
CA PRO A 203 20.22 -2.13 -9.00
C PRO A 203 19.62 -0.75 -8.72
N GLN A 204 18.55 -0.72 -7.96
CA GLN A 204 17.92 0.53 -7.51
C GLN A 204 17.61 0.48 -6.02
N ASP A 205 17.53 1.66 -5.45
CA ASP A 205 17.14 1.86 -4.06
C ASP A 205 15.79 2.57 -4.02
N TRP A 206 14.92 2.13 -3.12
CA TRP A 206 13.60 2.73 -2.89
C TRP A 206 13.52 3.27 -1.47
N SER A 207 12.88 4.39 -1.27
CA SER A 207 12.58 4.81 0.09
C SER A 207 11.41 4.01 0.66
N LEU A 208 11.50 3.69 1.94
CA LEU A 208 10.48 2.96 2.69
C LEU A 208 10.20 3.65 4.02
N ASN A 209 8.94 3.84 4.32
CA ASN A 209 8.47 4.00 5.68
C ASN A 209 7.25 3.12 5.92
N VAL A 210 7.04 2.70 7.16
CA VAL A 210 5.83 2.02 7.58
C VAL A 210 5.23 2.81 8.73
N VAL A 211 3.98 3.18 8.56
CA VAL A 211 3.21 3.96 9.53
C VAL A 211 2.12 3.06 10.10
N ARG A 212 2.00 3.00 11.41
CA ARG A 212 0.89 2.33 12.11
C ARG A 212 0.03 3.37 12.80
N GLN A 213 -1.26 3.32 12.57
CA GLN A 213 -2.26 4.06 13.35
C GLN A 213 -2.92 3.14 14.36
N VAL A 214 -2.91 3.55 15.63
CA VAL A 214 -3.50 2.84 16.76
C VAL A 214 -4.70 3.64 17.26
N LYS A 215 -5.89 3.15 16.98
CA LYS A 215 -7.13 3.93 17.17
C LYS A 215 -7.50 4.16 18.63
N HIS A 216 -7.40 3.14 19.48
CA HIS A 216 -7.80 3.28 20.87
C HIS A 216 -6.97 4.32 21.64
N SER A 217 -5.71 4.51 21.25
CA SER A 217 -4.80 5.50 21.87
C SER A 217 -4.70 6.79 21.07
N GLY A 218 -5.08 6.77 19.79
CA GLY A 218 -4.87 7.87 18.84
C GLY A 218 -3.40 8.06 18.46
N PHE A 219 -2.55 7.05 18.68
CA PHE A 219 -1.13 7.13 18.37
C PHE A 219 -0.85 6.80 16.91
N GLU A 220 0.14 7.49 16.36
CA GLU A 220 0.74 7.18 15.07
C GLU A 220 2.21 6.83 15.30
N ASP A 221 2.59 5.62 14.93
CA ASP A 221 3.96 5.11 15.05
C ASP A 221 4.58 4.95 13.66
N THR A 222 5.88 5.20 13.54
CA THR A 222 6.63 5.07 12.29
C THR A 222 7.86 4.19 12.48
N TRP A 223 8.17 3.36 11.49
CA TRP A 223 9.40 2.58 11.52
C TRP A 223 10.63 3.49 11.46
N PHE A 224 10.65 4.45 10.53
CA PHE A 224 11.62 5.51 10.58
C PHE A 224 11.28 6.47 11.74
N PRO A 225 12.20 6.84 12.62
CA PRO A 225 11.92 7.77 13.74
C PRO A 225 11.76 9.21 13.22
N ALA A 226 10.67 9.45 12.52
CA ALA A 226 10.36 10.73 11.90
C ALA A 226 10.21 11.85 12.94
N ARG A 227 10.63 13.05 12.57
CA ARG A 227 10.50 14.25 13.37
C ARG A 227 9.49 15.20 12.75
N ARG A 228 8.50 15.64 13.53
CA ARG A 228 7.48 16.60 13.07
C ARG A 228 8.05 18.00 12.79
N ALA A 229 9.16 18.34 13.45
CA ALA A 229 9.88 19.59 13.20
C ALA A 229 10.66 19.59 11.87
N SER A 230 10.76 18.45 11.17
CA SER A 230 11.39 18.39 9.85
C SER A 230 10.52 19.02 8.79
N ALA A 231 11.14 19.66 7.80
CA ALA A 231 10.43 20.24 6.65
C ALA A 231 9.82 19.19 5.71
N THR A 232 10.18 17.91 5.84
CA THR A 232 9.73 16.83 4.99
C THR A 232 9.47 15.58 5.83
N PHE A 233 8.41 14.85 5.52
CA PHE A 233 8.11 13.55 6.12
C PHE A 233 8.73 12.42 5.28
N ILE A 234 8.49 12.41 3.96
CA ILE A 234 8.99 11.38 3.04
C ILE A 234 10.52 11.39 2.98
N GLY A 235 11.14 12.58 2.99
CA GLY A 235 12.59 12.72 2.94
C GLY A 235 13.33 12.16 4.14
N GLN A 236 12.62 11.81 5.24
CA GLN A 236 13.18 11.15 6.41
C GLN A 236 13.11 9.61 6.33
N SER A 237 12.52 9.04 5.29
CA SER A 237 12.31 7.58 5.18
C SER A 237 13.62 6.79 5.19
N GLY A 238 13.56 5.52 5.60
CA GLY A 238 14.62 4.56 5.37
C GLY A 238 14.62 4.05 3.92
N ASN A 239 15.48 3.08 3.60
CA ASN A 239 15.73 2.61 2.25
C ASN A 239 15.63 1.09 2.14
N LEU A 240 15.08 0.62 1.03
CA LEU A 240 15.30 -0.73 0.52
C LEU A 240 16.43 -0.64 -0.50
N ILE A 241 17.58 -1.23 -0.21
CA ILE A 241 18.78 -1.05 -1.02
C ILE A 241 19.07 -2.24 -1.92
N GLY A 242 19.61 -1.96 -3.11
CA GLY A 242 20.16 -2.96 -4.03
C GLY A 242 19.11 -3.83 -4.71
N LEU A 243 17.88 -3.35 -4.88
CA LEU A 243 16.82 -4.10 -5.55
C LEU A 243 17.19 -4.36 -7.01
N SER A 244 17.16 -5.64 -7.41
CA SER A 244 17.56 -6.07 -8.75
C SER A 244 16.77 -7.29 -9.24
N GLY A 245 16.78 -7.53 -10.56
CA GLY A 245 16.07 -8.65 -11.16
C GLY A 245 14.55 -8.53 -11.04
N MET A 246 14.03 -7.32 -10.94
CA MET A 246 12.60 -7.04 -10.93
C MET A 246 12.05 -7.00 -12.35
N HIS A 247 10.90 -7.62 -12.55
CA HIS A 247 10.19 -7.64 -13.84
C HIS A 247 8.81 -7.05 -13.68
N ARG A 248 8.51 -6.01 -14.42
CA ARG A 248 7.19 -5.37 -14.40
C ARG A 248 6.12 -6.22 -15.08
N GLY A 249 6.51 -7.03 -16.07
CA GLY A 249 5.58 -7.81 -16.87
C GLY A 249 4.72 -6.97 -17.81
N LEU A 250 3.81 -7.64 -18.52
CA LEU A 250 2.84 -6.99 -19.38
C LEU A 250 1.72 -6.36 -18.54
N VAL A 251 1.47 -5.07 -18.73
CA VAL A 251 0.38 -4.34 -18.08
C VAL A 251 -0.67 -4.02 -19.15
N VAL A 252 -1.77 -4.75 -19.13
CA VAL A 252 -2.94 -4.49 -19.97
C VAL A 252 -4.18 -4.49 -19.10
N ASP A 253 -4.84 -3.34 -19.01
CA ASP A 253 -6.13 -3.19 -18.34
C ASP A 253 -7.20 -3.02 -19.41
N ILE A 254 -8.22 -3.84 -19.36
CA ILE A 254 -9.37 -3.79 -20.27
C ILE A 254 -10.62 -3.61 -19.42
N ASN A 255 -11.27 -2.47 -19.54
CA ASN A 255 -12.50 -2.15 -18.83
C ASN A 255 -13.65 -2.08 -19.84
N PRO A 256 -14.43 -3.17 -20.03
CA PRO A 256 -15.64 -3.12 -20.83
C PRO A 256 -16.75 -2.38 -20.07
N GLU A 257 -17.50 -1.55 -20.78
CA GLU A 257 -18.61 -0.78 -20.23
C GLU A 257 -19.89 -1.12 -20.99
N ALA A 258 -20.99 -1.30 -20.26
CA ALA A 258 -22.31 -1.44 -20.85
C ALA A 258 -23.30 -0.60 -20.05
N THR A 259 -23.95 0.37 -20.70
CA THR A 259 -24.92 1.26 -20.05
C THR A 259 -26.29 1.11 -20.69
N GLY A 260 -27.32 1.15 -19.83
CA GLY A 260 -28.72 1.16 -20.26
C GLY A 260 -29.46 2.29 -19.55
N LYS A 261 -30.32 3.00 -20.29
CA LYS A 261 -31.14 4.09 -19.76
C LYS A 261 -32.61 3.71 -19.83
N ALA A 262 -33.31 3.80 -18.71
CA ALA A 262 -34.76 3.74 -18.65
C ALA A 262 -35.27 5.06 -18.05
N THR A 263 -36.13 5.76 -18.78
CA THR A 263 -36.73 7.02 -18.33
C THR A 263 -38.23 6.78 -18.09
N GLY A 264 -38.67 7.01 -16.84
CA GLY A 264 -40.09 6.91 -16.47
C GLY A 264 -40.74 8.30 -16.47
N ALA A 265 -41.92 8.42 -17.11
CA ALA A 265 -42.72 9.61 -17.04
C ALA A 265 -44.14 9.28 -16.49
N PRO A 266 -44.71 10.12 -15.59
CA PRO A 266 -46.05 9.92 -15.10
C PRO A 266 -47.09 10.13 -16.23
N THR A 267 -48.07 9.23 -16.28
CA THR A 267 -49.21 9.30 -17.21
C THR A 267 -50.51 9.30 -16.41
N ALA A 268 -51.64 9.56 -17.07
CA ALA A 268 -52.95 9.56 -16.40
C ALA A 268 -53.35 8.18 -15.81
N SER A 269 -52.69 7.10 -16.24
CA SER A 269 -52.95 5.72 -15.79
C SER A 269 -51.77 5.06 -15.05
N GLY A 270 -50.69 5.81 -14.70
CA GLY A 270 -49.51 5.29 -14.01
C GLY A 270 -48.21 5.84 -14.58
N TYR A 271 -47.17 5.02 -14.69
CA TYR A 271 -45.88 5.38 -15.26
C TYR A 271 -45.64 4.70 -16.59
N SER A 272 -45.20 5.48 -17.59
CA SER A 272 -44.68 4.95 -18.84
C SER A 272 -43.14 4.97 -18.81
N TYR A 273 -42.53 3.85 -19.19
CA TYR A 273 -41.07 3.72 -19.26
C TYR A 273 -40.65 3.67 -20.73
N ASP A 274 -39.73 4.57 -21.07
CA ASP A 274 -38.99 4.52 -22.34
C ASP A 274 -37.59 3.98 -22.06
N THR A 275 -37.23 2.87 -22.74
CA THR A 275 -35.91 2.26 -22.62
C THR A 275 -35.08 2.67 -23.82
N GLY A 276 -34.04 3.46 -23.55
CA GLY A 276 -33.04 3.80 -24.56
C GLY A 276 -32.26 2.57 -25.05
N ASN A 277 -31.63 2.68 -26.21
CA ASN A 277 -30.76 1.62 -26.71
C ASN A 277 -29.56 1.45 -25.77
N PRO A 278 -29.18 0.20 -25.42
CA PRO A 278 -27.99 -0.05 -24.63
C PRO A 278 -26.75 0.43 -25.39
N GLN A 279 -25.86 1.09 -24.68
CA GLN A 279 -24.59 1.53 -25.21
C GLN A 279 -23.50 0.59 -24.67
N ILE A 280 -22.60 0.18 -25.57
CA ILE A 280 -21.44 -0.64 -25.21
C ILE A 280 -20.20 0.15 -25.58
N GLY A 281 -19.33 0.32 -24.61
CA GLY A 281 -18.05 1.01 -24.74
C GLY A 281 -16.96 0.27 -23.99
N GLY A 282 -15.82 0.90 -23.80
CA GLY A 282 -14.75 0.39 -22.97
C GLY A 282 -13.46 1.12 -23.15
N ASN A 283 -12.58 0.89 -22.18
CA ASN A 283 -11.24 1.47 -22.11
C ASN A 283 -10.21 0.36 -22.14
N VAL A 284 -9.11 0.60 -22.86
CA VAL A 284 -7.91 -0.26 -22.86
C VAL A 284 -6.72 0.61 -22.46
N ARG A 285 -6.02 0.21 -21.41
CA ARG A 285 -4.74 0.77 -21.02
C ARG A 285 -3.67 -0.28 -21.23
N TRP A 286 -2.66 0.06 -22.02
CA TRP A 286 -1.55 -0.83 -22.30
C TRP A 286 -0.22 -0.16 -21.93
N GLY A 287 0.46 -0.72 -20.93
CA GLY A 287 1.84 -0.35 -20.59
C GLY A 287 2.81 -1.01 -21.56
N VAL A 288 3.21 -0.29 -22.61
CA VAL A 288 4.12 -0.79 -23.65
C VAL A 288 5.55 -0.90 -23.14
N SER A 289 5.94 0.04 -22.26
CA SER A 289 7.24 0.07 -21.60
C SER A 289 7.12 0.77 -20.24
N ASP A 290 8.22 0.81 -19.48
CA ASP A 290 8.25 1.47 -18.15
C ASP A 290 7.84 2.95 -18.20
N ASN A 291 8.04 3.61 -19.36
CA ASN A 291 7.78 5.04 -19.56
C ASN A 291 6.67 5.33 -20.57
N LEU A 292 6.09 4.31 -21.23
CA LEU A 292 5.09 4.49 -22.27
C LEU A 292 3.81 3.70 -21.96
N ASN A 293 2.72 4.44 -21.75
CA ASN A 293 1.39 3.87 -21.66
C ASN A 293 0.53 4.37 -22.83
N LEU A 294 -0.12 3.43 -23.51
CA LEU A 294 -1.14 3.73 -24.48
C LEU A 294 -2.53 3.57 -23.85
N ASN A 295 -3.37 4.58 -23.99
CA ASN A 295 -4.75 4.53 -23.56
C ASN A 295 -5.65 4.65 -24.81
N GLY A 296 -6.56 3.70 -24.97
CA GLY A 296 -7.58 3.69 -26.01
C GLY A 296 -8.95 3.64 -25.40
N THR A 297 -9.88 4.48 -25.89
CA THR A 297 -11.28 4.50 -25.43
C THR A 297 -12.19 4.36 -26.63
N ILE A 298 -13.17 3.47 -26.50
CA ILE A 298 -14.20 3.26 -27.52
C ILE A 298 -15.55 3.62 -26.93
N LYS A 299 -16.26 4.59 -27.51
CA LYS A 299 -17.57 5.09 -27.06
C LYS A 299 -17.61 5.38 -25.56
N PRO A 300 -16.85 6.37 -25.08
CA PRO A 300 -16.86 6.72 -23.65
C PRO A 300 -18.25 7.16 -23.23
N ASP A 301 -18.74 6.63 -22.11
CA ASP A 301 -19.95 7.13 -21.47
C ASP A 301 -19.54 8.22 -20.45
N PHE A 302 -19.95 9.45 -20.71
CA PHE A 302 -19.75 10.58 -19.79
C PHE A 302 -20.93 10.79 -18.84
N SER A 303 -21.90 9.87 -18.80
CA SER A 303 -23.13 10.03 -18.02
C SER A 303 -22.93 9.76 -16.52
N GLN A 304 -21.84 9.09 -16.14
CA GLN A 304 -21.48 8.86 -14.75
C GLN A 304 -20.04 9.35 -14.52
N VAL A 305 -19.91 10.46 -13.82
CA VAL A 305 -18.66 10.81 -13.15
C VAL A 305 -18.68 10.06 -11.82
N GLU A 306 -18.00 8.94 -11.74
CA GLU A 306 -17.76 8.29 -10.45
C GLU A 306 -16.98 9.27 -9.58
N SER A 307 -17.61 9.76 -8.50
CA SER A 307 -16.88 10.50 -7.50
C SER A 307 -16.03 9.51 -6.72
N ASP A 308 -14.74 9.75 -6.68
CA ASP A 308 -13.80 8.97 -5.89
C ASP A 308 -14.28 8.95 -4.42
N ALA A 309 -14.38 7.75 -3.84
CA ALA A 309 -14.88 7.56 -2.47
C ALA A 309 -14.09 8.38 -1.44
N GLY A 310 -12.81 8.66 -1.72
CA GLY A 310 -11.97 9.53 -0.89
C GLY A 310 -12.37 11.01 -0.92
N GLN A 311 -13.13 11.46 -1.93
CA GLN A 311 -13.59 12.85 -2.05
C GLN A 311 -14.94 13.10 -1.37
N LEU A 312 -15.65 12.08 -0.95
CA LEU A 312 -16.94 12.17 -0.26
C LEU A 312 -16.79 12.35 1.26
N GLY A 313 -15.75 13.00 1.73
CA GLY A 313 -15.66 13.48 3.10
C GLY A 313 -16.77 14.50 3.34
N PHE A 314 -17.81 14.11 4.08
CA PHE A 314 -18.88 15.04 4.46
C PHE A 314 -18.30 16.05 5.46
N ASP A 315 -17.91 17.24 4.98
CA ASP A 315 -17.62 18.38 5.84
C ASP A 315 -18.92 19.16 6.10
N PRO A 316 -19.49 19.11 7.33
CA PRO A 316 -20.71 19.85 7.68
C PRO A 316 -20.58 21.36 7.49
N ARG A 317 -19.35 21.89 7.35
CA ARG A 317 -19.05 23.30 7.13
C ARG A 317 -19.17 23.72 5.66
N GLN A 318 -19.22 22.74 4.75
CA GLN A 318 -19.41 22.96 3.31
C GLN A 318 -20.82 22.55 2.84
N ALA A 319 -21.80 22.62 3.72
CA ALA A 319 -23.19 22.40 3.36
C ALA A 319 -23.57 23.33 2.20
N LEU A 320 -23.83 22.76 1.02
CA LEU A 320 -24.35 23.49 -0.12
C LEU A 320 -25.81 23.83 0.18
N PHE A 321 -26.09 25.11 0.42
CA PHE A 321 -27.43 25.60 0.49
C PHE A 321 -27.93 25.79 -0.94
N PHE A 322 -28.84 24.94 -1.38
CA PHE A 322 -29.63 25.20 -2.59
C PHE A 322 -30.74 26.16 -2.24
N SER A 323 -30.78 27.32 -2.93
CA SER A 323 -31.85 28.32 -2.87
C SER A 323 -33.05 27.89 -3.68
#